data_1a7659bf8710f270a88dafacdb92f926
#
_entry.id   1a7659bf8710f270a88dafacdb92f926
#
_cell.length_a   1.000
_cell.length_b   1.000
_cell.length_c   1.000
_cell.angle_alpha   90.00
_cell.angle_beta   90.00
_cell.angle_gamma   90.00
#
_symmetry.space_group_name_H-M   'P 1'
#
loop_
_entity.id
_entity.type
_entity.pdbx_description
1 polymer ?
#
loop_
_entity_poly.entity_id
_entity_poly.type
_entity_poly.pdbx_seq_one_letter_code
_entity_poly.pdbx_strand_id
1 'polypeptide(L)'
;PNPQETCQLFAGASWEIDLWGRIRRLSQAARANMLASVEARRGVILSLVASVAQNYFQLRGLDEQLAITKRNLASYQDSVKLFELQFKYGQVSQMNVEQARTQYESAAATIPQIENQIVQVENAVSILLGRNPEPVPRGKSIYELVLPAVPAGVPSEVLENRPDILQAEQNLIAANAQIGAARALYFPTISLTGSYGSSSSALRDLFRGPAEIWSYAGSVTGPIFTAGQTYGQVKQAEAAQKAALLAYQSSIQSAFADVEDALVARRKLGDQLDAQGRLVKASKEYERLAWLQYNGGYTPYSTVLQAQQKLFPAELEWVQTRASLFVSLANIYTSMGGGWIHEADKLTGTHREQSGVSSGAAGKPAAGHGGE
;
A
#
# COMPACT_ATOMS: atom_id res chain seq x y z
N PRO A 1 -25.18 67.29 -0.49
CA PRO A 1 -25.21 66.35 -1.63
C PRO A 1 -26.20 65.28 -1.28
N ASN A 2 -27.29 65.14 -2.05
CA ASN A 2 -28.22 64.03 -1.90
C ASN A 2 -27.54 62.78 -2.35
N PRO A 3 -27.62 61.66 -1.60
CA PRO A 3 -27.10 60.39 -2.05
C PRO A 3 -27.84 60.00 -3.33
N GLN A 4 -27.12 59.74 -4.42
CA GLN A 4 -27.68 59.16 -5.64
C GLN A 4 -27.62 57.63 -5.49
N GLU A 5 -28.77 56.99 -5.35
CA GLU A 5 -28.87 55.55 -5.37
C GLU A 5 -28.73 55.08 -6.85
N THR A 6 -27.89 54.06 -7.06
CA THR A 6 -27.73 53.42 -8.35
C THR A 6 -27.88 51.91 -8.17
N CYS A 7 -28.84 51.35 -8.85
CA CYS A 7 -29.04 49.89 -8.95
C CYS A 7 -28.38 49.36 -10.22
N GLN A 8 -27.57 48.31 -10.08
CA GLN A 8 -26.85 47.73 -11.20
C GLN A 8 -26.91 46.19 -11.15
N LEU A 9 -27.09 45.57 -12.30
CA LEU A 9 -27.00 44.16 -12.49
C LEU A 9 -26.20 43.89 -13.78
N PHE A 10 -25.04 43.19 -13.64
CA PHE A 10 -24.17 42.89 -14.76
C PHE A 10 -23.82 41.42 -14.80
N ALA A 11 -23.83 40.83 -15.99
CA ALA A 11 -23.14 39.57 -16.29
C ALA A 11 -21.88 39.93 -17.10
N GLY A 12 -20.73 39.38 -16.68
CA GLY A 12 -19.45 39.59 -17.34
C GLY A 12 -18.80 38.27 -17.75
N ALA A 13 -18.15 38.26 -18.90
CA ALA A 13 -17.29 37.17 -19.36
C ALA A 13 -15.89 37.71 -19.65
N SER A 14 -14.87 36.98 -19.23
CA SER A 14 -13.48 37.26 -19.56
C SER A 14 -12.84 36.03 -20.12
N TRP A 15 -12.14 36.14 -21.23
CA TRP A 15 -11.46 35.06 -21.90
C TRP A 15 -10.03 35.48 -22.26
N GLU A 16 -9.06 34.67 -21.81
CA GLU A 16 -7.66 34.81 -22.22
C GLU A 16 -7.42 33.91 -23.45
N ILE A 17 -6.94 34.57 -24.52
CA ILE A 17 -6.56 33.85 -25.74
C ILE A 17 -5.23 33.16 -25.49
N ASP A 18 -5.24 31.82 -25.42
CA ASP A 18 -4.06 31.00 -25.10
C ASP A 18 -3.14 30.81 -26.32
N LEU A 19 -2.63 31.93 -26.87
CA LEU A 19 -1.76 31.91 -28.04
C LEU A 19 -0.44 31.19 -27.77
N TRP A 20 0.13 31.43 -26.58
CA TRP A 20 1.42 30.90 -26.15
C TRP A 20 1.32 29.55 -25.41
N GLY A 21 0.12 29.04 -25.23
CA GLY A 21 -0.13 27.73 -24.66
C GLY A 21 -0.01 27.67 -23.15
N ARG A 22 -0.03 28.81 -22.44
CA ARG A 22 0.07 28.85 -20.97
C ARG A 22 -1.04 28.04 -20.30
N ILE A 23 -2.28 28.32 -20.66
CA ILE A 23 -3.46 27.64 -20.09
C ILE A 23 -3.49 26.17 -20.49
N ARG A 24 -3.18 25.83 -21.73
CA ARG A 24 -3.05 24.44 -22.22
C ARG A 24 -2.01 23.65 -21.42
N ARG A 25 -0.84 24.26 -21.16
CA ARG A 25 0.22 23.62 -20.36
C ARG A 25 -0.17 23.46 -18.89
N LEU A 26 -0.83 24.44 -18.29
CA LEU A 26 -1.36 24.31 -16.93
C LEU A 26 -2.44 23.23 -16.84
N SER A 27 -3.35 23.16 -17.82
CA SER A 27 -4.35 22.11 -17.91
C SER A 27 -3.71 20.73 -18.10
N GLN A 28 -2.67 20.62 -18.92
CA GLN A 28 -1.90 19.38 -19.09
C GLN A 28 -1.22 18.95 -17.76
N ALA A 29 -0.62 19.88 -17.04
CA ALA A 29 -0.02 19.62 -15.73
C ALA A 29 -1.07 19.17 -14.70
N ALA A 30 -2.22 19.84 -14.65
CA ALA A 30 -3.32 19.48 -13.76
C ALA A 30 -3.88 18.08 -14.06
N ARG A 31 -4.03 17.74 -15.35
CA ARG A 31 -4.45 16.40 -15.77
C ARG A 31 -3.45 15.33 -15.38
N ALA A 32 -2.16 15.57 -15.57
CA ALA A 32 -1.11 14.64 -15.16
C ALA A 32 -1.09 14.45 -13.63
N ASN A 33 -1.25 15.52 -12.84
CA ASN A 33 -1.38 15.42 -11.38
C ASN A 33 -2.61 14.61 -10.94
N MET A 34 -3.75 14.76 -11.65
CA MET A 34 -4.93 13.93 -11.41
C MET A 34 -4.62 12.45 -11.67
N LEU A 35 -3.96 12.13 -12.79
CA LEU A 35 -3.56 10.75 -13.10
C LEU A 35 -2.56 10.21 -12.06
N ALA A 36 -1.61 11.02 -11.62
CA ALA A 36 -0.70 10.65 -10.53
C ALA A 36 -1.47 10.29 -9.24
N SER A 37 -2.54 11.02 -8.92
CA SER A 37 -3.39 10.72 -7.77
C SER A 37 -4.18 9.41 -7.93
N VAL A 38 -4.58 9.06 -9.15
CA VAL A 38 -5.21 7.76 -9.46
C VAL A 38 -4.22 6.62 -9.21
N GLU A 39 -2.98 6.76 -9.67
CA GLU A 39 -1.94 5.75 -9.43
C GLU A 39 -1.56 5.66 -7.94
N ALA A 40 -1.49 6.79 -7.23
CA ALA A 40 -1.31 6.81 -5.77
C ALA A 40 -2.41 6.00 -5.05
N ARG A 41 -3.68 6.18 -5.44
CA ARG A 41 -4.80 5.38 -4.92
C ARG A 41 -4.60 3.89 -5.18
N ARG A 42 -4.17 3.49 -6.37
CA ARG A 42 -3.86 2.09 -6.71
C ARG A 42 -2.75 1.53 -5.81
N GLY A 43 -1.70 2.31 -5.56
CA GLY A 43 -0.63 1.97 -4.63
C GLY A 43 -1.14 1.71 -3.21
N VAL A 44 -2.05 2.55 -2.71
CA VAL A 44 -2.68 2.36 -1.39
C VAL A 44 -3.51 1.08 -1.36
N ILE A 45 -4.30 0.78 -2.39
CA ILE A 45 -5.08 -0.46 -2.46
C ILE A 45 -4.14 -1.68 -2.47
N LEU A 46 -3.07 -1.63 -3.25
CA LEU A 46 -2.06 -2.70 -3.31
C LEU A 46 -1.45 -2.97 -1.94
N SER A 47 -0.98 -1.93 -1.25
CA SER A 47 -0.38 -2.06 0.08
C SER A 47 -1.39 -2.53 1.14
N LEU A 48 -2.65 -2.08 1.06
CA LEU A 48 -3.71 -2.51 1.96
C LEU A 48 -3.97 -4.01 1.87
N VAL A 49 -4.17 -4.53 0.65
CA VAL A 49 -4.45 -5.96 0.45
C VAL A 49 -3.25 -6.82 0.85
N ALA A 50 -2.03 -6.37 0.51
CA ALA A 50 -0.82 -7.05 0.94
C ALA A 50 -0.71 -7.10 2.47
N SER A 51 -0.98 -5.98 3.15
CA SER A 51 -0.95 -5.89 4.61
C SER A 51 -1.98 -6.80 5.27
N VAL A 52 -3.20 -6.90 4.72
CA VAL A 52 -4.22 -7.84 5.22
C VAL A 52 -3.74 -9.28 5.06
N ALA A 53 -3.19 -9.66 3.89
CA ALA A 53 -2.69 -11.01 3.65
C ALA A 53 -1.51 -11.35 4.58
N GLN A 54 -0.55 -10.44 4.75
CA GLN A 54 0.60 -10.62 5.64
C GLN A 54 0.18 -10.83 7.10
N ASN A 55 -0.70 -9.97 7.62
CA ASN A 55 -1.21 -10.11 8.98
C ASN A 55 -2.02 -11.41 9.15
N TYR A 56 -2.79 -11.82 8.14
CA TYR A 56 -3.51 -13.08 8.20
C TYR A 56 -2.56 -14.29 8.27
N PHE A 57 -1.49 -14.34 7.47
CA PHE A 57 -0.50 -15.41 7.54
C PHE A 57 0.25 -15.40 8.88
N GLN A 58 0.58 -14.21 9.39
CA GLN A 58 1.18 -14.07 10.73
C GLN A 58 0.24 -14.61 11.81
N LEU A 59 -1.04 -14.28 11.74
CA LEU A 59 -2.06 -14.78 12.66
C LEU A 59 -2.14 -16.31 12.65
N ARG A 60 -2.12 -16.93 11.45
CA ARG A 60 -2.13 -18.40 11.34
C ARG A 60 -0.85 -19.04 11.90
N GLY A 61 0.29 -18.35 11.79
CA GLY A 61 1.53 -18.75 12.45
C GLY A 61 1.44 -18.73 13.96
N LEU A 62 0.88 -17.66 14.54
CA LEU A 62 0.67 -17.51 15.98
C LEU A 62 -0.33 -18.53 16.54
N ASP A 63 -1.42 -18.82 15.83
CA ASP A 63 -2.38 -19.86 16.21
C ASP A 63 -1.68 -21.22 16.36
N GLU A 64 -0.78 -21.57 15.44
CA GLU A 64 -0.05 -22.83 15.48
C GLU A 64 1.03 -22.85 16.57
N GLN A 65 1.71 -21.70 16.80
CA GLN A 65 2.63 -21.57 17.94
C GLN A 65 1.89 -21.76 19.26
N LEU A 66 0.69 -21.22 19.40
CA LEU A 66 -0.16 -21.41 20.58
C LEU A 66 -0.53 -22.89 20.76
N ALA A 67 -0.89 -23.57 19.67
CA ALA A 67 -1.23 -25.00 19.69
C ALA A 67 -0.03 -25.85 20.10
N ILE A 68 1.17 -25.57 19.58
CA ILE A 68 2.41 -26.23 19.97
C ILE A 68 2.71 -26.00 21.46
N THR A 69 2.60 -24.74 21.91
CA THR A 69 2.89 -24.39 23.30
C THR A 69 1.93 -25.10 24.26
N LYS A 70 0.63 -25.15 23.96
CA LYS A 70 -0.37 -25.86 24.77
C LYS A 70 -0.13 -27.38 24.80
N ARG A 71 0.31 -27.99 23.68
CA ARG A 71 0.71 -29.43 23.67
C ARG A 71 1.94 -29.70 24.54
N ASN A 72 2.97 -28.88 24.41
CA ASN A 72 4.18 -29.00 25.23
C ASN A 72 3.89 -28.75 26.71
N LEU A 73 3.07 -27.78 27.04
CA LEU A 73 2.63 -27.51 28.41
C LEU A 73 1.95 -28.72 29.05
N ALA A 74 1.04 -29.39 28.32
CA ALA A 74 0.40 -30.62 28.82
C ALA A 74 1.40 -31.72 29.10
N SER A 75 2.38 -31.94 28.21
CA SER A 75 3.47 -32.92 28.39
C SER A 75 4.35 -32.59 29.59
N TYR A 76 4.67 -31.31 29.80
CA TYR A 76 5.46 -30.87 30.96
C TYR A 76 4.67 -31.01 32.27
N GLN A 77 3.35 -30.75 32.26
CA GLN A 77 2.49 -30.99 33.40
C GLN A 77 2.49 -32.47 33.84
N ASP A 78 2.43 -33.39 32.87
CA ASP A 78 2.49 -34.82 33.17
C ASP A 78 3.87 -35.22 33.72
N SER A 79 4.95 -34.60 33.25
CA SER A 79 6.29 -34.76 33.83
C SER A 79 6.35 -34.27 35.27
N VAL A 80 5.78 -33.10 35.58
CA VAL A 80 5.74 -32.58 36.97
C VAL A 80 4.99 -33.57 37.88
N LYS A 81 3.79 -34.03 37.47
CA LYS A 81 3.02 -35.02 38.27
C LYS A 81 3.79 -36.32 38.50
N LEU A 82 4.50 -36.81 37.49
CA LEU A 82 5.33 -38.01 37.61
C LEU A 82 6.45 -37.81 38.63
N PHE A 83 7.18 -36.69 38.54
CA PHE A 83 8.29 -36.42 39.50
C PHE A 83 7.78 -36.13 40.90
N GLU A 84 6.66 -35.50 41.11
CA GLU A 84 6.02 -35.33 42.41
C GLU A 84 5.67 -36.69 43.04
N LEU A 85 5.14 -37.62 42.24
CA LEU A 85 4.85 -38.98 42.70
C LEU A 85 6.13 -39.76 43.06
N GLN A 86 7.14 -39.72 42.18
CA GLN A 86 8.45 -40.36 42.45
C GLN A 86 9.16 -39.79 43.69
N PHE A 87 9.10 -38.49 43.91
CA PHE A 87 9.60 -37.84 45.10
C PHE A 87 8.89 -38.30 46.36
N LYS A 88 7.55 -38.38 46.33
CA LYS A 88 6.76 -38.88 47.45
C LYS A 88 7.15 -40.30 47.86
N TYR A 89 7.60 -41.14 46.93
CA TYR A 89 8.09 -42.48 47.21
C TYR A 89 9.62 -42.59 47.38
N GLY A 90 10.31 -41.44 47.43
CA GLY A 90 11.76 -41.38 47.70
C GLY A 90 12.63 -41.84 46.53
N GLN A 91 12.08 -41.93 45.32
CA GLN A 91 12.82 -42.40 44.13
C GLN A 91 13.64 -41.30 43.45
N VAL A 92 13.30 -40.03 43.60
CA VAL A 92 14.01 -38.87 43.04
C VAL A 92 14.18 -37.79 44.07
N SER A 93 15.09 -36.86 43.82
CA SER A 93 15.30 -35.68 44.66
C SER A 93 14.27 -34.58 44.36
N GLN A 94 14.04 -33.69 45.34
CA GLN A 94 13.21 -32.49 45.13
C GLN A 94 13.75 -31.63 43.95
N MET A 95 15.06 -31.63 43.72
CA MET A 95 15.67 -30.92 42.60
C MET A 95 15.05 -31.35 41.23
N ASN A 96 14.77 -32.62 41.05
CA ASN A 96 14.15 -33.12 39.81
C ASN A 96 12.72 -32.60 39.65
N VAL A 97 11.96 -32.49 40.73
CA VAL A 97 10.59 -31.90 40.73
C VAL A 97 10.67 -30.42 40.33
N GLU A 98 11.57 -29.66 40.95
CA GLU A 98 11.71 -28.22 40.67
C GLU A 98 12.26 -27.98 39.25
N GLN A 99 13.11 -28.85 38.69
CA GLN A 99 13.53 -28.79 37.31
C GLN A 99 12.34 -28.98 36.34
N ALA A 100 11.49 -29.99 36.58
CA ALA A 100 10.29 -30.21 35.77
C ALA A 100 9.30 -29.05 35.89
N ARG A 101 9.13 -28.51 37.12
CA ARG A 101 8.28 -27.34 37.36
C ARG A 101 8.79 -26.08 36.66
N THR A 102 10.09 -25.84 36.65
CA THR A 102 10.72 -24.71 35.91
C THR A 102 10.39 -24.79 34.41
N GLN A 103 10.45 -25.98 33.84
CA GLN A 103 10.12 -26.18 32.39
C GLN A 103 8.64 -25.93 32.12
N TYR A 104 7.76 -26.42 33.00
CA TYR A 104 6.32 -26.19 32.91
C TYR A 104 5.99 -24.69 33.00
N GLU A 105 6.50 -23.99 34.00
CA GLU A 105 6.23 -22.56 34.22
C GLU A 105 6.79 -21.70 33.08
N SER A 106 7.95 -22.04 32.51
CA SER A 106 8.54 -21.37 31.36
C SER A 106 7.61 -21.49 30.11
N ALA A 107 7.07 -22.68 29.87
CA ALA A 107 6.11 -22.86 28.78
C ALA A 107 4.78 -22.14 29.06
N ALA A 108 4.30 -22.19 30.32
CA ALA A 108 3.09 -21.50 30.75
C ALA A 108 3.19 -19.98 30.55
N ALA A 109 4.33 -19.38 30.84
CA ALA A 109 4.58 -17.94 30.66
C ALA A 109 4.56 -17.51 29.18
N THR A 110 4.82 -18.44 28.24
CA THR A 110 4.79 -18.14 26.79
C THR A 110 3.37 -18.00 26.25
N ILE A 111 2.37 -18.70 26.85
CA ILE A 111 0.97 -18.67 26.38
C ILE A 111 0.37 -17.26 26.36
N PRO A 112 0.35 -16.50 27.46
CA PRO A 112 -0.26 -15.17 27.47
C PRO A 112 0.48 -14.20 26.54
N GLN A 113 1.77 -14.41 26.31
CA GLN A 113 2.54 -13.62 25.34
C GLN A 113 2.05 -13.85 23.90
N ILE A 114 1.84 -15.11 23.50
CA ILE A 114 1.31 -15.44 22.18
C ILE A 114 -0.15 -14.98 22.04
N GLU A 115 -0.98 -15.20 23.07
CA GLU A 115 -2.38 -14.75 23.07
C GLU A 115 -2.50 -13.23 22.92
N ASN A 116 -1.63 -12.46 23.57
CA ASN A 116 -1.57 -11.02 23.39
C ASN A 116 -1.19 -10.64 21.94
N GLN A 117 -0.21 -11.33 21.35
CA GLN A 117 0.17 -11.09 19.94
C GLN A 117 -0.98 -11.43 18.97
N ILE A 118 -1.73 -12.49 19.23
CA ILE A 118 -2.91 -12.86 18.44
C ILE A 118 -3.92 -11.71 18.45
N VAL A 119 -4.29 -11.19 19.63
CA VAL A 119 -5.24 -10.07 19.75
C VAL A 119 -4.73 -8.82 19.04
N GLN A 120 -3.43 -8.50 19.15
CA GLN A 120 -2.84 -7.35 18.45
C GLN A 120 -2.94 -7.49 16.93
N VAL A 121 -2.67 -8.67 16.38
CA VAL A 121 -2.77 -8.92 14.93
C VAL A 121 -4.24 -8.92 14.47
N GLU A 122 -5.17 -9.47 15.26
CA GLU A 122 -6.62 -9.39 14.96
C GLU A 122 -7.10 -7.94 14.92
N ASN A 123 -6.69 -7.12 15.88
CA ASN A 123 -7.00 -5.69 15.91
C ASN A 123 -6.42 -4.98 14.66
N ALA A 124 -5.18 -5.30 14.28
CA ALA A 124 -4.55 -4.73 13.09
C ALA A 124 -5.33 -5.09 11.81
N VAL A 125 -5.75 -6.36 11.66
CA VAL A 125 -6.60 -6.79 10.53
C VAL A 125 -7.94 -6.07 10.55
N SER A 126 -8.58 -5.94 11.71
CA SER A 126 -9.87 -5.24 11.84
C SER A 126 -9.77 -3.78 11.39
N ILE A 127 -8.71 -3.08 11.81
CA ILE A 127 -8.44 -1.68 11.40
C ILE A 127 -8.22 -1.59 9.89
N LEU A 128 -7.44 -2.50 9.30
CA LEU A 128 -7.20 -2.53 7.85
C LEU A 128 -8.49 -2.76 7.06
N LEU A 129 -9.46 -3.48 7.62
CA LEU A 129 -10.78 -3.71 7.04
C LEU A 129 -11.80 -2.60 7.35
N GLY A 130 -11.40 -1.55 8.07
CA GLY A 130 -12.28 -0.45 8.48
C GLY A 130 -13.37 -0.86 9.48
N ARG A 131 -13.12 -1.88 10.34
CA ARG A 131 -14.03 -2.42 11.33
C ARG A 131 -13.54 -2.14 12.74
N ASN A 132 -14.47 -2.21 13.69
CA ASN A 132 -14.08 -2.27 15.09
C ASN A 132 -13.33 -3.57 15.39
N PRO A 133 -12.44 -3.59 16.40
CA PRO A 133 -11.73 -4.81 16.83
C PRO A 133 -12.71 -5.97 17.08
N GLU A 134 -12.51 -7.05 16.35
CA GLU A 134 -13.27 -8.30 16.46
C GLU A 134 -12.38 -9.51 16.10
N PRO A 135 -12.72 -10.72 16.58
CA PRO A 135 -11.99 -11.93 16.20
C PRO A 135 -12.05 -12.18 14.69
N VAL A 136 -10.88 -12.47 14.11
CA VAL A 136 -10.77 -12.78 12.68
C VAL A 136 -11.13 -14.25 12.43
N PRO A 137 -12.02 -14.58 11.47
CA PRO A 137 -12.34 -15.96 11.14
C PRO A 137 -11.11 -16.75 10.69
N ARG A 138 -10.94 -17.96 11.23
CA ARG A 138 -9.85 -18.88 10.89
C ARG A 138 -10.25 -19.77 9.72
N GLY A 139 -9.42 -19.81 8.69
CA GLY A 139 -9.53 -20.74 7.58
C GLY A 139 -8.68 -21.99 7.80
N LYS A 140 -8.07 -22.48 6.71
CA LYS A 140 -7.17 -23.66 6.74
C LYS A 140 -5.96 -23.43 7.65
N SER A 141 -5.45 -24.51 8.25
CA SER A 141 -4.19 -24.49 8.98
C SER A 141 -3.03 -24.06 8.07
N ILE A 142 -1.99 -23.47 8.65
CA ILE A 142 -0.78 -23.08 7.90
C ILE A 142 -0.08 -24.28 7.24
N TYR A 143 -0.36 -25.51 7.70
CA TYR A 143 0.15 -26.74 7.10
C TYR A 143 -0.63 -27.18 5.87
N GLU A 144 -1.90 -26.82 5.77
CA GLU A 144 -2.77 -27.15 4.64
C GLU A 144 -2.68 -26.14 3.49
N LEU A 145 -2.03 -25.00 3.75
CA LEU A 145 -1.81 -24.00 2.72
C LEU A 145 -0.73 -24.48 1.75
N VAL A 146 -1.05 -24.39 0.46
CA VAL A 146 -0.13 -24.73 -0.62
C VAL A 146 0.59 -23.46 -1.09
N LEU A 147 1.90 -23.53 -1.20
CA LEU A 147 2.71 -22.44 -1.73
C LEU A 147 2.55 -22.39 -3.25
N PRO A 148 2.04 -21.30 -3.84
CA PRO A 148 1.97 -21.17 -5.28
C PRO A 148 3.39 -21.10 -5.87
N ALA A 149 3.54 -21.60 -7.10
CA ALA A 149 4.76 -21.42 -7.86
C ALA A 149 4.89 -19.93 -8.25
N VAL A 150 6.04 -19.34 -7.94
CA VAL A 150 6.37 -17.99 -8.40
C VAL A 150 6.93 -18.13 -9.81
N PRO A 151 6.40 -17.37 -10.81
CA PRO A 151 6.95 -17.40 -12.16
C PRO A 151 8.43 -17.03 -12.16
N ALA A 152 9.25 -17.79 -12.87
CA ALA A 152 10.65 -17.46 -13.07
C ALA A 152 10.75 -16.31 -14.08
N GLY A 153 11.35 -15.20 -13.68
CA GLY A 153 11.62 -14.04 -14.53
C GLY A 153 10.94 -12.79 -14.00
N VAL A 154 11.71 -11.71 -13.93
CA VAL A 154 11.23 -10.36 -13.65
C VAL A 154 11.34 -9.60 -14.96
N PRO A 155 10.27 -9.53 -15.75
CA PRO A 155 10.32 -8.80 -17.00
C PRO A 155 10.20 -7.30 -16.77
N SER A 156 10.52 -6.53 -17.81
CA SER A 156 10.17 -5.11 -17.98
C SER A 156 8.69 -4.77 -17.67
N GLU A 157 7.81 -5.76 -17.67
CA GLU A 157 6.39 -5.66 -17.25
C GLU A 157 6.19 -5.08 -15.84
N VAL A 158 7.16 -5.26 -14.94
CA VAL A 158 7.11 -4.65 -13.60
C VAL A 158 7.06 -3.12 -13.71
N LEU A 159 7.78 -2.54 -14.66
CA LEU A 159 7.81 -1.09 -14.88
C LEU A 159 6.46 -0.55 -15.35
N GLU A 160 5.71 -1.34 -16.10
CA GLU A 160 4.42 -0.94 -16.68
C GLU A 160 3.26 -1.11 -15.69
N ASN A 161 3.41 -1.96 -14.68
CA ASN A 161 2.32 -2.34 -13.79
C ASN A 161 2.42 -1.75 -12.38
N ARG A 162 3.57 -1.19 -11.98
CA ARG A 162 3.74 -0.63 -10.64
C ARG A 162 3.14 0.77 -10.52
N PRO A 163 2.18 0.96 -9.59
CA PRO A 163 1.53 2.25 -9.40
C PRO A 163 2.48 3.39 -8.98
N ASP A 164 3.52 3.09 -8.20
CA ASP A 164 4.51 4.08 -7.74
C ASP A 164 5.36 4.62 -8.89
N ILE A 165 5.75 3.75 -9.84
CA ILE A 165 6.47 4.16 -11.06
C ILE A 165 5.57 5.00 -11.96
N LEU A 166 4.33 4.55 -12.20
CA LEU A 166 3.35 5.28 -13.00
C LEU A 166 3.01 6.64 -12.37
N GLN A 167 2.89 6.72 -11.06
CA GLN A 167 2.70 7.97 -10.33
C GLN A 167 3.88 8.93 -10.55
N ALA A 168 5.12 8.45 -10.42
CA ALA A 168 6.32 9.26 -10.62
C ALA A 168 6.46 9.74 -12.07
N GLU A 169 6.08 8.92 -13.05
CA GLU A 169 6.01 9.30 -14.46
C GLU A 169 5.02 10.43 -14.69
N GLN A 170 3.80 10.33 -14.16
CA GLN A 170 2.79 11.38 -14.28
C GLN A 170 3.25 12.69 -13.60
N ASN A 171 3.94 12.63 -12.47
CA ASN A 171 4.53 13.79 -11.82
C ASN A 171 5.63 14.45 -12.69
N LEU A 172 6.43 13.65 -13.39
CA LEU A 172 7.43 14.16 -14.35
C LEU A 172 6.75 14.84 -15.54
N ILE A 173 5.68 14.27 -16.09
CA ILE A 173 4.87 14.87 -17.17
C ILE A 173 4.29 16.21 -16.72
N ALA A 174 3.76 16.29 -15.50
CA ALA A 174 3.23 17.52 -14.92
C ALA A 174 4.31 18.60 -14.79
N ALA A 175 5.47 18.26 -14.24
CA ALA A 175 6.61 19.18 -14.08
C ALA A 175 7.13 19.67 -15.44
N ASN A 176 7.20 18.79 -16.45
CA ASN A 176 7.59 19.16 -17.80
C ASN A 176 6.59 20.14 -18.45
N ALA A 177 5.28 19.94 -18.24
CA ALA A 177 4.26 20.87 -18.72
C ALA A 177 4.39 22.25 -18.06
N GLN A 178 4.76 22.30 -16.77
CA GLN A 178 4.96 23.56 -16.03
C GLN A 178 6.11 24.40 -16.61
N ILE A 179 7.16 23.81 -17.19
CA ILE A 179 8.20 24.56 -17.90
C ILE A 179 7.58 25.37 -19.04
N GLY A 180 6.70 24.73 -19.83
CA GLY A 180 5.99 25.41 -20.92
C GLY A 180 5.13 26.58 -20.44
N ALA A 181 4.42 26.39 -19.33
CA ALA A 181 3.63 27.46 -18.72
C ALA A 181 4.51 28.60 -18.20
N ALA A 182 5.64 28.30 -17.56
CA ALA A 182 6.59 29.32 -17.10
C ALA A 182 7.24 30.10 -18.26
N ARG A 183 7.60 29.42 -19.35
CA ARG A 183 8.14 30.09 -20.55
C ARG A 183 7.13 31.01 -21.22
N ALA A 184 5.85 30.68 -21.16
CA ALA A 184 4.79 31.52 -21.69
C ALA A 184 4.72 32.90 -21.00
N LEU A 185 5.23 33.05 -19.77
CA LEU A 185 5.27 34.31 -19.03
C LEU A 185 6.22 35.38 -19.65
N TYR A 186 7.08 35.00 -20.59
CA TYR A 186 7.87 35.97 -21.35
C TYR A 186 7.04 36.75 -22.38
N PHE A 187 5.87 36.23 -22.73
CA PHE A 187 5.02 36.75 -23.81
C PHE A 187 3.81 37.51 -23.24
N PRO A 188 3.26 38.49 -24.01
CA PRO A 188 2.10 39.21 -23.56
C PRO A 188 0.85 38.32 -23.50
N THR A 189 0.02 38.54 -22.49
CA THR A 189 -1.33 37.94 -22.40
C THR A 189 -2.29 38.76 -23.24
N ILE A 190 -3.14 38.10 -24.02
CA ILE A 190 -4.20 38.67 -24.82
C ILE A 190 -5.53 38.30 -24.19
N SER A 191 -6.31 39.28 -23.72
CA SER A 191 -7.59 39.01 -23.08
C SER A 191 -8.73 39.78 -23.79
N LEU A 192 -9.88 39.11 -23.86
CA LEU A 192 -11.15 39.71 -24.28
C LEU A 192 -12.07 39.70 -23.08
N THR A 193 -12.68 40.85 -22.83
CA THR A 193 -13.69 41.01 -21.75
C THR A 193 -14.96 41.56 -22.35
N GLY A 194 -16.08 41.08 -21.87
CA GLY A 194 -17.40 41.60 -22.23
C GLY A 194 -18.27 41.66 -21.01
N SER A 195 -19.09 42.71 -20.91
CA SER A 195 -20.14 42.77 -19.91
C SER A 195 -21.44 43.23 -20.54
N TYR A 196 -22.53 42.68 -20.03
CA TYR A 196 -23.89 43.03 -20.39
C TYR A 196 -24.73 43.13 -19.14
N GLY A 197 -25.55 44.14 -19.03
CA GLY A 197 -26.37 44.35 -17.86
C GLY A 197 -27.25 45.56 -17.93
N SER A 198 -27.73 46.01 -16.78
CA SER A 198 -28.57 47.18 -16.64
C SER A 198 -28.12 48.02 -15.45
N SER A 199 -28.23 49.33 -15.61
CA SER A 199 -27.95 50.32 -14.54
C SER A 199 -29.04 51.40 -14.55
N SER A 200 -29.65 51.64 -13.40
CA SER A 200 -30.73 52.60 -13.24
C SER A 200 -30.67 53.30 -11.88
N SER A 201 -31.19 54.51 -11.78
CA SER A 201 -31.34 55.22 -10.52
C SER A 201 -32.52 54.72 -9.66
N ALA A 202 -33.38 53.86 -10.21
CA ALA A 202 -34.48 53.25 -9.48
C ALA A 202 -34.61 51.75 -9.87
N LEU A 203 -34.83 50.89 -8.89
CA LEU A 203 -34.93 49.45 -9.09
C LEU A 203 -36.05 49.05 -10.07
N ARG A 204 -37.18 49.77 -10.05
CA ARG A 204 -38.33 49.55 -10.95
C ARG A 204 -38.02 49.75 -12.44
N ASP A 205 -36.97 50.52 -12.76
CA ASP A 205 -36.59 50.88 -14.11
C ASP A 205 -35.34 50.08 -14.58
N LEU A 206 -34.82 49.22 -13.75
CA LEU A 206 -33.60 48.45 -14.01
C LEU A 206 -33.70 47.54 -15.27
N PHE A 207 -34.88 47.02 -15.54
CA PHE A 207 -35.11 46.11 -16.70
C PHE A 207 -35.83 46.81 -17.85
N ARG A 208 -35.85 48.13 -17.91
CA ARG A 208 -36.40 48.89 -19.03
C ARG A 208 -35.29 49.21 -20.04
N GLY A 209 -35.61 49.20 -21.33
CA GLY A 209 -34.66 49.39 -22.43
C GLY A 209 -33.60 50.52 -22.25
N PRO A 210 -33.96 51.70 -21.71
CA PRO A 210 -32.97 52.76 -21.48
C PRO A 210 -31.92 52.47 -20.42
N ALA A 211 -32.12 51.48 -19.57
CA ALA A 211 -31.17 51.04 -18.52
C ALA A 211 -30.12 50.04 -18.99
N GLU A 212 -30.28 49.51 -20.23
CA GLU A 212 -29.37 48.48 -20.78
C GLU A 212 -27.99 49.07 -21.09
N ILE A 213 -26.95 48.37 -20.61
CA ILE A 213 -25.56 48.77 -20.83
C ILE A 213 -24.78 47.50 -21.24
N TRP A 214 -23.96 47.66 -22.24
CA TRP A 214 -23.01 46.64 -22.65
C TRP A 214 -21.63 47.23 -22.92
N SER A 215 -20.60 46.47 -22.71
CA SER A 215 -19.23 46.84 -23.04
C SER A 215 -18.44 45.62 -23.51
N TYR A 216 -17.49 45.87 -24.38
CA TYR A 216 -16.46 44.89 -24.73
C TYR A 216 -15.12 45.58 -24.83
N ALA A 217 -14.04 44.84 -24.47
CA ALA A 217 -12.68 45.34 -24.56
C ALA A 217 -11.72 44.18 -24.91
N GLY A 218 -10.76 44.51 -25.76
CA GLY A 218 -9.58 43.66 -25.97
C GLY A 218 -8.37 44.30 -25.33
N SER A 219 -7.57 43.53 -24.61
CA SER A 219 -6.33 44.02 -24.02
C SER A 219 -5.16 43.12 -24.32
N VAL A 220 -3.98 43.73 -24.52
CA VAL A 220 -2.69 43.06 -24.67
C VAL A 220 -1.78 43.60 -23.60
N THR A 221 -1.38 42.75 -22.66
CA THR A 221 -0.55 43.10 -21.52
C THR A 221 0.67 42.19 -21.43
N GLY A 222 1.86 42.76 -21.45
CA GLY A 222 3.11 41.98 -21.38
C GLY A 222 4.17 42.60 -20.51
N PRO A 223 5.11 41.82 -19.96
CA PRO A 223 6.22 42.33 -19.17
C PRO A 223 7.25 43.01 -20.08
N ILE A 224 7.62 44.27 -19.74
CA ILE A 224 8.74 44.96 -20.39
C ILE A 224 10.03 44.77 -19.58
N PHE A 225 9.92 44.84 -18.25
CA PHE A 225 11.03 44.64 -17.34
C PHE A 225 10.56 43.95 -16.05
N THR A 226 11.13 42.82 -15.73
CA THR A 226 10.72 41.98 -14.57
C THR A 226 11.83 41.82 -13.53
N ALA A 227 12.95 42.54 -13.65
CA ALA A 227 14.11 42.41 -12.77
C ALA A 227 14.57 40.95 -12.54
N GLY A 228 14.45 40.08 -13.56
CA GLY A 228 14.85 38.67 -13.49
C GLY A 228 13.77 37.73 -12.94
N GLN A 229 12.60 38.21 -12.52
CA GLN A 229 11.53 37.36 -11.97
C GLN A 229 11.09 36.25 -12.91
N THR A 230 10.79 36.56 -14.17
CA THR A 230 10.36 35.56 -15.16
C THR A 230 11.47 34.55 -15.43
N TYR A 231 12.73 35.01 -15.53
CA TYR A 231 13.88 34.11 -15.66
C TYR A 231 13.99 33.15 -14.45
N GLY A 232 13.86 33.68 -13.23
CA GLY A 232 13.87 32.89 -12.00
C GLY A 232 12.77 31.82 -11.97
N GLN A 233 11.53 32.18 -12.40
CA GLN A 233 10.41 31.25 -12.48
C GLN A 233 10.65 30.11 -13.49
N VAL A 234 11.23 30.40 -14.64
CA VAL A 234 11.60 29.36 -15.62
C VAL A 234 12.69 28.46 -15.05
N LYS A 235 13.72 29.02 -14.41
CA LYS A 235 14.78 28.25 -13.76
C LYS A 235 14.23 27.37 -12.62
N GLN A 236 13.28 27.84 -11.84
CA GLN A 236 12.59 27.07 -10.83
C GLN A 236 11.82 25.89 -11.44
N ALA A 237 11.08 26.10 -12.54
CA ALA A 237 10.35 25.03 -13.22
C ALA A 237 11.31 24.00 -13.84
N GLU A 238 12.42 24.41 -14.43
CA GLU A 238 13.46 23.50 -14.95
C GLU A 238 14.11 22.66 -13.84
N ALA A 239 14.40 23.27 -12.68
CA ALA A 239 14.91 22.55 -11.52
C ALA A 239 13.89 21.56 -10.94
N ALA A 240 12.61 21.93 -10.89
CA ALA A 240 11.53 21.06 -10.46
C ALA A 240 11.34 19.85 -11.39
N GLN A 241 11.44 20.08 -12.71
CA GLN A 241 11.40 18.98 -13.68
C GLN A 241 12.59 18.03 -13.50
N LYS A 242 13.81 18.55 -13.28
CA LYS A 242 14.98 17.72 -13.03
C LYS A 242 14.83 16.90 -11.73
N ALA A 243 14.29 17.50 -10.69
CA ALA A 243 13.97 16.79 -9.45
C ALA A 243 12.95 15.65 -9.68
N ALA A 244 11.88 15.91 -10.45
CA ALA A 244 10.90 14.89 -10.81
C ALA A 244 11.51 13.76 -11.68
N LEU A 245 12.43 14.07 -12.58
CA LEU A 245 13.15 13.07 -13.38
C LEU A 245 13.99 12.15 -12.48
N LEU A 246 14.74 12.72 -11.54
CA LEU A 246 15.56 11.92 -10.61
C LEU A 246 14.68 11.09 -9.66
N ALA A 247 13.53 11.61 -9.23
CA ALA A 247 12.57 10.85 -8.46
C ALA A 247 11.98 9.66 -9.25
N TYR A 248 11.66 9.84 -10.53
CA TYR A 248 11.24 8.77 -11.43
C TYR A 248 12.31 7.69 -11.59
N GLN A 249 13.57 8.09 -11.81
CA GLN A 249 14.69 7.16 -11.89
C GLN A 249 14.90 6.38 -10.57
N SER A 250 14.79 7.06 -9.44
CA SER A 250 14.88 6.44 -8.11
C SER A 250 13.76 5.43 -7.87
N SER A 251 12.52 5.72 -8.28
CA SER A 251 11.41 4.77 -8.13
C SER A 251 11.60 3.50 -8.96
N ILE A 252 12.17 3.62 -10.17
CA ILE A 252 12.54 2.45 -11.00
C ILE A 252 13.63 1.61 -10.30
N GLN A 253 14.69 2.24 -9.79
CA GLN A 253 15.76 1.52 -9.10
C GLN A 253 15.26 0.82 -7.84
N SER A 254 14.42 1.49 -7.05
CA SER A 254 13.79 0.90 -5.86
C SER A 254 12.89 -0.29 -6.24
N ALA A 255 12.13 -0.17 -7.33
CA ALA A 255 11.27 -1.24 -7.79
C ALA A 255 12.05 -2.52 -8.15
N PHE A 256 13.18 -2.39 -8.83
CA PHE A 256 14.04 -3.55 -9.14
C PHE A 256 14.64 -4.16 -7.87
N ALA A 257 15.11 -3.32 -6.94
CA ALA A 257 15.62 -3.80 -5.65
C ALA A 257 14.54 -4.54 -4.85
N ASP A 258 13.32 -3.99 -4.75
CA ASP A 258 12.19 -4.63 -4.05
C ASP A 258 11.88 -6.03 -4.60
N VAL A 259 11.89 -6.18 -5.93
CA VAL A 259 11.62 -7.48 -6.55
C VAL A 259 12.76 -8.48 -6.28
N GLU A 260 14.01 -8.05 -6.45
CA GLU A 260 15.17 -8.90 -6.17
C GLU A 260 15.20 -9.34 -4.71
N ASP A 261 15.02 -8.40 -3.78
CA ASP A 261 14.99 -8.67 -2.35
C ASP A 261 13.87 -9.65 -1.99
N ALA A 262 12.66 -9.46 -2.55
CA ALA A 262 11.52 -10.35 -2.29
C ALA A 262 11.78 -11.78 -2.82
N LEU A 263 12.36 -11.92 -4.00
CA LEU A 263 12.70 -13.24 -4.58
C LEU A 263 13.81 -13.94 -3.80
N VAL A 264 14.87 -13.20 -3.41
CA VAL A 264 15.97 -13.73 -2.60
C VAL A 264 15.46 -14.12 -1.21
N ALA A 265 14.67 -13.28 -0.56
CA ALA A 265 14.08 -13.56 0.75
C ALA A 265 13.24 -14.85 0.73
N ARG A 266 12.37 -15.01 -0.28
CA ARG A 266 11.57 -16.23 -0.42
C ARG A 266 12.45 -17.49 -0.56
N ARG A 267 13.49 -17.44 -1.40
CA ARG A 267 14.40 -18.58 -1.59
C ARG A 267 15.13 -18.92 -0.29
N LYS A 268 15.65 -17.89 0.41
CA LYS A 268 16.37 -18.08 1.67
C LYS A 268 15.50 -18.55 2.82
N LEU A 269 14.26 -18.06 2.89
CA LEU A 269 13.28 -18.60 3.84
C LEU A 269 12.93 -20.07 3.55
N GLY A 270 12.88 -20.47 2.28
CA GLY A 270 12.74 -21.88 1.91
C GLY A 270 13.90 -22.75 2.39
N ASP A 271 15.14 -22.33 2.09
CA ASP A 271 16.36 -23.03 2.55
C ASP A 271 16.39 -23.13 4.09
N GLN A 272 15.99 -22.04 4.79
CA GLN A 272 15.91 -21.98 6.25
C GLN A 272 14.84 -22.92 6.80
N LEU A 273 13.64 -22.94 6.21
CA LEU A 273 12.54 -23.81 6.62
C LEU A 273 12.93 -25.29 6.54
N ASP A 274 13.61 -25.68 5.46
CA ASP A 274 14.09 -27.05 5.27
C ASP A 274 15.16 -27.43 6.31
N ALA A 275 16.08 -26.53 6.61
CA ALA A 275 17.10 -26.73 7.65
C ALA A 275 16.46 -26.86 9.04
N GLN A 276 15.52 -25.98 9.38
CA GLN A 276 14.79 -26.02 10.65
C GLN A 276 13.89 -27.26 10.74
N GLY A 277 13.30 -27.72 9.63
CA GLY A 277 12.55 -28.97 9.59
C GLY A 277 13.43 -30.19 9.94
N ARG A 278 14.67 -30.23 9.44
CA ARG A 278 15.66 -31.25 9.84
C ARG A 278 16.05 -31.14 11.31
N LEU A 279 16.22 -29.90 11.82
CA LEU A 279 16.52 -29.65 13.23
C LEU A 279 15.37 -30.14 14.13
N VAL A 280 14.13 -29.81 13.84
CA VAL A 280 12.94 -30.30 14.59
C VAL A 280 12.89 -31.82 14.60
N LYS A 281 13.11 -32.46 13.44
CA LYS A 281 13.13 -33.93 13.34
C LYS A 281 14.23 -34.53 14.23
N ALA A 282 15.44 -33.99 14.18
CA ALA A 282 16.57 -34.45 14.99
C ALA A 282 16.33 -34.22 16.50
N SER A 283 15.75 -33.06 16.86
CA SER A 283 15.43 -32.72 18.26
C SER A 283 14.33 -33.61 18.84
N LYS A 284 13.31 -33.97 18.04
CA LYS A 284 12.27 -34.96 18.43
C LYS A 284 12.87 -36.33 18.69
N GLU A 285 13.76 -36.76 17.84
CA GLU A 285 14.42 -38.05 18.03
C GLU A 285 15.37 -38.03 19.24
N TYR A 286 16.08 -36.91 19.45
CA TYR A 286 16.89 -36.71 20.65
C TYR A 286 16.05 -36.74 21.93
N GLU A 287 14.90 -36.10 21.99
CA GLU A 287 13.99 -36.16 23.13
C GLU A 287 13.46 -37.57 23.36
N ARG A 288 13.05 -38.26 22.30
CA ARG A 288 12.56 -39.65 22.40
C ARG A 288 13.62 -40.58 22.97
N LEU A 289 14.88 -40.49 22.48
CA LEU A 289 15.98 -41.29 22.96
C LEU A 289 16.40 -40.92 24.38
N ALA A 290 16.36 -39.63 24.74
CA ALA A 290 16.65 -39.19 26.10
C ALA A 290 15.65 -39.75 27.10
N TRP A 291 14.36 -39.78 26.79
CA TRP A 291 13.35 -40.45 27.61
C TRP A 291 13.58 -41.95 27.72
N LEU A 292 13.96 -42.62 26.62
CA LEU A 292 14.24 -44.08 26.63
C LEU A 292 15.43 -44.40 27.55
N GLN A 293 16.52 -43.62 27.47
CA GLN A 293 17.70 -43.80 28.29
C GLN A 293 17.43 -43.46 29.77
N TYR A 294 16.64 -42.40 30.03
CA TYR A 294 16.24 -42.05 31.40
C TYR A 294 15.42 -43.18 32.05
N ASN A 295 14.39 -43.67 31.33
CA ASN A 295 13.55 -44.77 31.84
C ASN A 295 14.33 -46.09 32.03
N GLY A 296 15.38 -46.31 31.24
CA GLY A 296 16.31 -47.40 31.41
C GLY A 296 17.36 -47.22 32.52
N GLY A 297 17.39 -46.06 33.17
CA GLY A 297 18.35 -45.76 34.23
C GLY A 297 19.78 -45.43 33.75
N TYR A 298 19.96 -45.23 32.42
CA TYR A 298 21.28 -44.96 31.84
C TYR A 298 21.71 -43.49 31.89
N THR A 299 20.77 -42.54 31.98
CA THR A 299 21.05 -41.09 32.02
C THR A 299 20.18 -40.40 33.04
N PRO A 300 20.67 -39.25 33.61
CA PRO A 300 19.86 -38.44 34.51
C PRO A 300 18.78 -37.68 33.76
N TYR A 301 17.73 -37.23 34.47
CA TYR A 301 16.64 -36.44 33.91
C TYR A 301 17.10 -35.15 33.22
N SER A 302 18.20 -34.56 33.62
CA SER A 302 18.78 -33.39 32.99
C SER A 302 19.04 -33.56 31.49
N THR A 303 19.28 -34.80 31.03
CA THR A 303 19.41 -35.11 29.59
C THR A 303 18.09 -34.94 28.85
N VAL A 304 16.98 -35.38 29.45
CA VAL A 304 15.61 -35.17 28.91
C VAL A 304 15.28 -33.68 28.87
N LEU A 305 15.58 -32.96 29.96
CA LEU A 305 15.37 -31.53 30.07
C LEU A 305 16.14 -30.76 28.97
N GLN A 306 17.39 -31.11 28.71
CA GLN A 306 18.19 -30.52 27.62
C GLN A 306 17.58 -30.80 26.25
N ALA A 307 17.05 -31.99 26.03
CA ALA A 307 16.39 -32.32 24.76
C ALA A 307 15.11 -31.49 24.57
N GLN A 308 14.30 -31.36 25.60
CA GLN A 308 13.08 -30.55 25.58
C GLN A 308 13.37 -29.05 25.37
N GLN A 309 14.41 -28.53 26.04
CA GLN A 309 14.86 -27.14 25.86
C GLN A 309 15.35 -26.83 24.44
N LYS A 310 15.77 -27.86 23.68
CA LYS A 310 16.14 -27.70 22.27
C LYS A 310 14.93 -27.86 21.33
N LEU A 311 14.03 -28.79 21.62
CA LEU A 311 12.90 -29.11 20.76
C LEU A 311 11.86 -27.99 20.72
N PHE A 312 11.42 -27.52 21.88
CA PHE A 312 10.32 -26.56 21.97
C PHE A 312 10.59 -25.24 21.21
N PRO A 313 11.73 -24.54 21.39
CA PRO A 313 12.05 -23.38 20.60
C PRO A 313 12.18 -23.68 19.10
N ALA A 314 12.77 -24.83 18.73
CA ALA A 314 12.93 -25.22 17.33
C ALA A 314 11.58 -25.41 16.62
N GLU A 315 10.56 -25.97 17.31
CA GLU A 315 9.21 -26.07 16.77
C GLU A 315 8.57 -24.69 16.56
N LEU A 316 8.72 -23.77 17.52
CA LEU A 316 8.18 -22.40 17.41
C LEU A 316 8.84 -21.63 16.24
N GLU A 317 10.17 -21.69 16.13
CA GLU A 317 10.92 -21.04 15.06
C GLU A 317 10.56 -21.60 13.68
N TRP A 318 10.38 -22.91 13.56
CA TRP A 318 10.00 -23.55 12.30
C TRP A 318 8.63 -23.07 11.82
N VAL A 319 7.65 -22.97 12.72
CA VAL A 319 6.31 -22.43 12.38
C VAL A 319 6.39 -20.96 12.02
N GLN A 320 7.18 -20.18 12.76
CA GLN A 320 7.39 -18.75 12.47
C GLN A 320 7.99 -18.56 11.06
N THR A 321 9.02 -19.34 10.71
CA THR A 321 9.65 -19.27 9.38
C THR A 321 8.66 -19.71 8.29
N ARG A 322 7.80 -20.71 8.57
CA ARG A 322 6.73 -21.10 7.64
C ARG A 322 5.73 -19.97 7.40
N ALA A 323 5.31 -19.25 8.44
CA ALA A 323 4.46 -18.08 8.30
C ALA A 323 5.15 -16.97 7.48
N SER A 324 6.43 -16.70 7.79
CA SER A 324 7.24 -15.73 7.04
C SER A 324 7.39 -16.08 5.57
N LEU A 325 7.41 -17.37 5.21
CA LEU A 325 7.45 -17.82 3.82
C LEU A 325 6.15 -17.43 3.06
N PHE A 326 4.98 -17.54 3.69
CA PHE A 326 3.72 -17.06 3.10
C PHE A 326 3.67 -15.53 3.01
N VAL A 327 4.18 -14.83 4.03
CA VAL A 327 4.33 -13.36 4.00
C VAL A 327 5.24 -12.94 2.84
N SER A 328 6.32 -13.66 2.56
CA SER A 328 7.23 -13.36 1.44
C SER A 328 6.54 -13.46 0.07
N LEU A 329 5.54 -14.33 -0.08
CA LEU A 329 4.73 -14.38 -1.31
C LEU A 329 3.91 -13.10 -1.49
N ALA A 330 3.27 -12.61 -0.42
CA ALA A 330 2.55 -11.34 -0.49
C ALA A 330 3.49 -10.18 -0.87
N ASN A 331 4.74 -10.19 -0.37
CA ASN A 331 5.76 -9.21 -0.76
C ASN A 331 6.13 -9.31 -2.24
N ILE A 332 6.29 -10.52 -2.79
CA ILE A 332 6.56 -10.72 -4.22
C ILE A 332 5.40 -10.14 -5.05
N TYR A 333 4.15 -10.46 -4.72
CA TYR A 333 3.00 -9.91 -5.44
C TYR A 333 2.96 -8.39 -5.39
N THR A 334 3.30 -7.79 -4.25
CA THR A 334 3.35 -6.33 -4.09
C THR A 334 4.48 -5.72 -4.92
N SER A 335 5.68 -6.30 -4.87
CA SER A 335 6.84 -5.80 -5.61
C SER A 335 6.68 -5.93 -7.13
N MET A 336 5.87 -6.89 -7.60
CA MET A 336 5.52 -7.07 -9.01
C MET A 336 4.35 -6.17 -9.48
N GLY A 337 3.83 -5.29 -8.62
CA GLY A 337 2.75 -4.37 -8.97
C GLY A 337 1.34 -4.94 -8.84
N GLY A 338 1.20 -6.17 -8.33
CA GLY A 338 -0.09 -6.79 -8.02
C GLY A 338 -1.02 -6.93 -9.22
N GLY A 339 -0.92 -8.00 -9.99
CA GLY A 339 -1.69 -8.23 -11.22
C GLY A 339 -3.22 -8.20 -11.10
N TRP A 340 -3.77 -8.02 -9.89
CA TRP A 340 -5.20 -7.93 -9.58
C TRP A 340 -5.72 -6.48 -9.46
N ILE A 341 -4.85 -5.46 -9.58
CA ILE A 341 -5.27 -4.04 -9.45
C ILE A 341 -6.32 -3.68 -10.51
N HIS A 342 -6.13 -4.15 -11.73
CA HIS A 342 -7.10 -3.96 -12.83
C HIS A 342 -8.45 -4.65 -12.56
N GLU A 343 -8.43 -5.78 -11.86
CA GLU A 343 -9.65 -6.48 -11.44
C GLU A 343 -10.36 -5.72 -10.31
N ALA A 344 -9.62 -5.19 -9.35
CA ALA A 344 -10.16 -4.37 -8.27
C ALA A 344 -10.80 -3.06 -8.80
N ASP A 345 -10.20 -2.42 -9.79
CA ASP A 345 -10.78 -1.23 -10.44
C ASP A 345 -12.10 -1.56 -11.15
N LYS A 346 -12.24 -2.73 -11.78
CA LYS A 346 -13.52 -3.19 -12.36
C LYS A 346 -14.60 -3.39 -11.30
N LEU A 347 -14.23 -3.99 -10.16
CA LEU A 347 -15.14 -4.24 -9.05
C LEU A 347 -15.60 -2.96 -8.33
N THR A 348 -14.75 -1.94 -8.26
CA THR A 348 -15.05 -0.65 -7.60
C THR A 348 -15.79 0.35 -8.49
N GLY A 349 -16.10 0.00 -9.74
CA GLY A 349 -16.96 0.80 -10.62
C GLY A 349 -16.34 2.08 -11.19
N THR A 350 -15.03 2.29 -11.01
CA THR A 350 -14.32 3.48 -11.48
C THR A 350 -14.11 3.54 -13.00
N HIS A 351 -14.50 2.50 -13.74
CA HIS A 351 -14.41 2.45 -15.22
C HIS A 351 -15.51 3.25 -15.96
N ARG A 352 -16.50 3.83 -15.27
CA ARG A 352 -17.61 4.52 -15.95
C ARG A 352 -17.27 5.90 -16.52
N GLU A 353 -16.18 6.52 -16.13
CA GLU A 353 -15.85 7.89 -16.58
C GLU A 353 -14.85 7.99 -17.74
N GLN A 354 -14.13 6.94 -18.07
CA GLN A 354 -13.16 7.00 -19.19
C GLN A 354 -13.75 6.68 -20.56
N SER A 355 -14.92 6.07 -20.65
CA SER A 355 -15.59 5.75 -21.92
C SER A 355 -16.57 6.80 -22.43
N GLY A 356 -16.80 7.89 -21.68
CA GLY A 356 -17.81 8.93 -21.98
C GLY A 356 -17.32 10.12 -22.83
N VAL A 357 -16.04 10.23 -23.18
CA VAL A 357 -15.50 11.44 -23.84
C VAL A 357 -15.10 11.24 -25.30
N SER A 358 -15.31 10.09 -25.92
CA SER A 358 -14.89 9.85 -27.31
C SER A 358 -16.00 9.58 -28.36
N SER A 359 -17.23 10.07 -28.16
CA SER A 359 -18.24 9.94 -29.21
C SER A 359 -19.07 11.20 -29.45
N GLY A 360 -18.40 12.30 -29.76
CA GLY A 360 -19.08 13.54 -30.07
C GLY A 360 -18.30 14.44 -31.03
N ALA A 361 -17.92 13.98 -32.20
CA ALA A 361 -17.63 14.86 -33.35
C ALA A 361 -17.26 14.05 -34.60
N ALA A 362 -18.25 13.53 -35.31
CA ALA A 362 -18.13 13.30 -36.75
C ALA A 362 -19.51 13.47 -37.36
N GLY A 363 -19.86 14.73 -37.62
CA GLY A 363 -20.95 15.08 -38.49
C GLY A 363 -20.66 14.59 -39.91
N LYS A 364 -21.50 13.72 -40.42
CA LYS A 364 -21.55 13.35 -41.84
C LYS A 364 -22.08 14.50 -42.66
N PRO A 365 -21.48 14.91 -43.77
CA PRO A 365 -22.15 15.76 -44.73
C PRO A 365 -23.13 14.90 -45.56
N ALA A 366 -24.32 15.43 -45.72
CA ALA A 366 -25.33 14.91 -46.63
C ALA A 366 -24.86 15.01 -48.08
N ALA A 367 -24.92 13.94 -48.82
CA ALA A 367 -24.85 13.94 -50.27
C ALA A 367 -26.28 13.80 -50.81
N GLY A 368 -26.69 14.84 -51.52
CA GLY A 368 -27.95 14.82 -52.22
C GLY A 368 -27.83 14.18 -53.64
N HIS A 369 -28.96 13.70 -54.06
CA HIS A 369 -29.55 13.63 -55.35
C HIS A 369 -28.79 13.33 -56.64
N GLY A 370 -29.38 12.43 -57.35
CA GLY A 370 -29.47 12.18 -58.81
C GLY A 370 -29.88 10.74 -59.02
N GLY A 371 -31.00 10.39 -59.48
CA GLY A 371 -31.83 10.70 -60.65
C GLY A 371 -31.53 9.67 -61.71
N GLU A 372 -32.41 8.79 -61.89
CA GLU A 372 -32.96 7.96 -62.89
C GLU A 372 -33.09 6.47 -62.55
#